data_640f612c10bb1fcaf60f1287ab937681
#
_entry.id   640f612c10bb1fcaf60f1287ab937681
#
_cell.length_a   1.000
_cell.length_b   1.000
_cell.length_c   1.000
_cell.angle_alpha   90.00
_cell.angle_beta   90.00
_cell.angle_gamma   90.00
#
_symmetry.space_group_name_H-M   'P 1'
#
loop_
_entity.id
_entity.type
_entity.pdbx_description
1 polymer ?
#
loop_
_entity_poly.entity_id
_entity_poly.type
_entity_poly.pdbx_seq_one_letter_code
_entity_poly.pdbx_strand_id
1 'polypeptide(L)'
;NPEKVSLSNEKISLSFHSKGGSLVSAKILGEQTYQNRFLEDSSQKADLDLVYSDSASMNLEFYHNNQRIESKNLYFSVAKATSQTLVLRAYTNDSAGYIQWSYSLDANSYALKVDLSFVGLETVIDRGQSDIPLIWSQIAPRQELNLSNERATSTIYYKTESGSVSRIGRGGENSEEIEEAVEWISFKQQFFFNSLIFKNGQFKRPVQAQTQLPGWADSSVNLAYNAFLSVPYGYSSASSVSMEWIFAPLHFQTLASMNMGLEEQIDLGYIGLFSLINRYLVIPVFNFFDQLGLGYGIIILLLTLIIKVLLSPLNFKMFVSSAKIRLLKPELDELNAKFKPDEALKKQQAVMQLYRQAGVNPLAGCLPMLVQMPFLLAMFSFFPSAIELRQQGFLWAEDLSTYDSILNLPFEIPFYGSHVSLFTLLMTATTILYTHLNSSQMQTGANMQQMKIMMYIMPIVFLGVLNSYSAGLNYYYFLSNVVSILIYLAIRYLFIDENKLRLKMEAHKAKPQKKSKWMQRLEDAQRMREQQVKQQSAPKNRQGRRKN
;
A
#
# COMPACT_ATOMS: atom_id res chain seq x y z
N ASN A 1 -0.13 11.98 43.80
CA ASN A 1 -0.33 12.02 42.34
C ASN A 1 0.99 11.69 41.65
N PRO A 2 1.00 10.86 40.62
CA PRO A 2 2.22 10.57 39.87
C PRO A 2 2.76 11.87 39.25
N GLU A 3 4.05 12.11 39.40
CA GLU A 3 4.73 13.25 38.81
C GLU A 3 4.80 13.08 37.30
N LYS A 4 4.50 14.14 36.53
CA LYS A 4 4.62 14.18 35.08
C LYS A 4 5.87 14.95 34.69
N VAL A 5 6.74 14.32 33.89
CA VAL A 5 7.99 14.92 33.39
C VAL A 5 7.99 14.86 31.87
N SER A 6 8.45 15.94 31.22
CA SER A 6 8.46 16.03 29.76
C SER A 6 9.86 16.23 29.21
N LEU A 7 10.12 15.61 28.05
CA LEU A 7 11.28 15.80 27.19
C LEU A 7 10.81 16.38 25.87
N SER A 8 11.54 17.32 25.29
CA SER A 8 11.19 17.86 23.98
C SER A 8 12.42 18.33 23.21
N ASN A 9 12.31 18.25 21.89
CA ASN A 9 13.24 18.83 20.94
C ASN A 9 12.45 19.57 19.82
N GLU A 10 13.07 19.80 18.66
CA GLU A 10 12.42 20.47 17.53
C GLU A 10 11.39 19.58 16.79
N LYS A 11 11.40 18.26 16.99
CA LYS A 11 10.59 17.29 16.25
C LYS A 11 9.49 16.65 17.09
N ILE A 12 9.78 16.32 18.34
CA ILE A 12 8.87 15.55 19.20
C ILE A 12 8.83 16.12 20.63
N SER A 13 7.70 15.92 21.29
CA SER A 13 7.50 16.22 22.70
C SER A 13 6.90 15.00 23.39
N LEU A 14 7.63 14.46 24.37
CA LEU A 14 7.31 13.23 25.08
C LEU A 14 7.04 13.54 26.55
N SER A 15 6.03 12.90 27.13
CA SER A 15 5.73 13.05 28.55
C SER A 15 5.64 11.69 29.24
N PHE A 16 6.20 11.60 30.42
CA PHE A 16 6.29 10.38 31.24
C PHE A 16 5.64 10.57 32.59
N HIS A 17 5.06 9.50 33.14
CA HIS A 17 4.61 9.46 34.53
C HIS A 17 5.61 8.71 35.39
N SER A 18 5.76 9.14 36.66
CA SER A 18 6.57 8.45 37.66
C SER A 18 6.01 7.06 38.02
N LYS A 19 4.70 6.82 37.92
CA LYS A 19 4.13 5.48 38.08
C LYS A 19 4.38 4.66 36.82
N GLY A 20 5.04 3.53 36.95
CA GLY A 20 5.43 2.65 35.87
C GLY A 20 6.58 3.17 35.00
N GLY A 21 7.02 4.42 35.16
CA GLY A 21 7.91 5.08 34.20
C GLY A 21 7.29 5.19 32.82
N SER A 22 5.94 5.21 32.73
CA SER A 22 5.19 5.05 31.49
C SER A 22 5.16 6.31 30.65
N LEU A 23 5.26 6.16 29.32
CA LEU A 23 5.00 7.22 28.34
C LEU A 23 3.49 7.50 28.28
N VAL A 24 3.09 8.76 28.46
CA VAL A 24 1.67 9.17 28.49
C VAL A 24 1.31 10.13 27.39
N SER A 25 2.29 10.67 26.67
CA SER A 25 2.07 11.49 25.48
C SER A 25 3.30 11.43 24.59
N ALA A 26 3.10 11.30 23.29
CA ALA A 26 4.14 11.34 22.26
C ALA A 26 3.66 12.19 21.09
N LYS A 27 3.95 13.49 21.16
CA LYS A 27 3.54 14.45 20.13
C LYS A 27 4.60 14.58 19.05
N ILE A 28 4.15 14.60 17.81
CA ILE A 28 4.96 14.98 16.64
C ILE A 28 4.67 16.46 16.37
N LEU A 29 5.68 17.30 16.57
CA LEU A 29 5.54 18.75 16.44
C LEU A 29 5.39 19.15 14.96
N GLY A 30 4.43 20.06 14.72
CA GLY A 30 4.11 20.52 13.36
C GLY A 30 3.13 19.64 12.60
N GLU A 31 2.84 18.42 13.06
CA GLU A 31 1.80 17.57 12.51
C GLU A 31 0.48 17.73 13.26
N GLN A 32 -0.63 17.59 12.57
CA GLN A 32 -1.96 17.81 13.15
C GLN A 32 -2.88 16.62 12.91
N THR A 33 -3.86 16.39 13.79
CA THR A 33 -4.92 15.42 13.56
C THR A 33 -5.93 15.97 12.53
N TYR A 34 -6.73 15.06 11.92
CA TYR A 34 -7.80 15.49 11.00
C TYR A 34 -8.83 16.41 11.66
N GLN A 35 -9.05 16.29 12.98
CA GLN A 35 -10.02 17.10 13.73
C GLN A 35 -9.64 18.58 13.77
N ASN A 36 -8.35 18.91 13.78
CA ASN A 36 -7.86 20.28 13.79
C ASN A 36 -8.28 21.09 12.55
N ARG A 37 -8.63 20.41 11.44
CA ARG A 37 -9.12 21.05 10.21
C ARG A 37 -10.48 21.74 10.40
N PHE A 38 -11.29 21.24 11.33
CA PHE A 38 -12.62 21.78 11.62
C PHE A 38 -12.58 22.87 12.70
N LEU A 39 -11.39 23.16 13.25
CA LEU A 39 -11.21 24.23 14.23
C LEU A 39 -10.88 25.54 13.51
N GLU A 40 -11.76 26.54 13.65
CA GLU A 40 -11.55 27.88 13.09
C GLU A 40 -10.42 28.62 13.84
N ASP A 41 -10.35 28.43 15.16
CA ASP A 41 -9.37 29.08 16.02
C ASP A 41 -8.04 28.29 16.00
N SER A 42 -7.00 28.91 15.43
CA SER A 42 -5.66 28.33 15.36
C SER A 42 -5.03 28.09 16.74
N SER A 43 -5.45 28.79 17.78
CA SER A 43 -4.96 28.59 19.15
C SER A 43 -5.44 27.27 19.77
N GLN A 44 -6.50 26.68 19.25
CA GLN A 44 -7.04 25.38 19.67
C GLN A 44 -6.42 24.20 18.95
N LYS A 45 -5.64 24.43 17.88
CA LYS A 45 -4.98 23.36 17.13
C LYS A 45 -3.83 22.79 17.94
N ALA A 46 -3.91 21.50 18.21
CA ALA A 46 -2.88 20.76 18.95
C ALA A 46 -2.03 19.92 17.99
N ASP A 47 -0.77 19.74 18.34
CA ASP A 47 0.11 18.78 17.65
C ASP A 47 -0.45 17.37 17.76
N LEU A 48 -0.15 16.55 16.72
CA LEU A 48 -0.58 15.18 16.64
C LEU A 48 0.07 14.35 17.75
N ASP A 49 -0.75 13.69 18.56
CA ASP A 49 -0.31 12.83 19.65
C ASP A 49 -0.49 11.36 19.28
N LEU A 50 0.61 10.62 19.17
CA LEU A 50 0.61 9.17 18.88
C LEU A 50 0.24 8.34 20.11
N VAL A 51 0.48 8.88 21.30
CA VAL A 51 0.19 8.26 22.58
C VAL A 51 -0.50 9.29 23.46
N TYR A 52 -1.69 9.00 23.93
CA TYR A 52 -2.46 9.90 24.77
C TYR A 52 -2.81 9.26 26.11
N SER A 53 -2.67 10.00 27.20
CA SER A 53 -3.01 9.54 28.54
C SER A 53 -2.45 8.15 28.85
N ASP A 54 -3.19 7.25 29.47
CA ASP A 54 -2.77 5.91 29.84
C ASP A 54 -2.94 4.86 28.70
N SER A 55 -2.91 5.30 27.43
CA SER A 55 -3.12 4.43 26.27
C SER A 55 -1.91 3.57 25.92
N ALA A 56 -0.73 3.80 26.50
CA ALA A 56 0.48 3.02 26.26
C ALA A 56 1.13 2.57 27.56
N SER A 57 1.74 1.41 27.54
CA SER A 57 2.54 0.89 28.64
C SER A 57 3.75 0.12 28.13
N MET A 58 4.87 0.25 28.83
CA MET A 58 6.06 -0.57 28.66
C MET A 58 6.35 -1.23 30.01
N ASN A 59 5.98 -2.50 30.14
CA ASN A 59 5.95 -3.23 31.39
C ASN A 59 7.02 -4.33 31.43
N LEU A 60 7.90 -4.28 32.41
CA LEU A 60 8.83 -5.37 32.72
C LEU A 60 8.17 -6.34 33.71
N GLU A 61 8.32 -7.64 33.47
CA GLU A 61 7.81 -8.68 34.36
C GLU A 61 8.95 -9.55 34.89
N PHE A 62 9.05 -9.63 36.19
CA PHE A 62 10.04 -10.50 36.85
C PHE A 62 9.49 -11.09 38.13
N TYR A 63 10.13 -12.11 38.65
CA TYR A 63 9.73 -12.80 39.88
C TYR A 63 10.68 -12.48 41.02
N HIS A 64 10.12 -12.26 42.19
CA HIS A 64 10.79 -12.11 43.46
C HIS A 64 10.10 -13.02 44.47
N ASN A 65 10.82 -14.00 45.03
CA ASN A 65 10.26 -15.01 45.97
C ASN A 65 9.00 -15.69 45.40
N ASN A 66 9.02 -16.08 44.13
CA ASN A 66 7.89 -16.66 43.38
C ASN A 66 6.65 -15.72 43.22
N GLN A 67 6.77 -14.45 43.53
CA GLN A 67 5.75 -13.45 43.29
C GLN A 67 6.06 -12.67 42.02
N ARG A 68 5.08 -12.57 41.11
CA ARG A 68 5.20 -11.78 39.89
C ARG A 68 5.19 -10.29 40.21
N ILE A 69 6.23 -9.59 39.81
CA ILE A 69 6.37 -8.15 39.91
C ILE A 69 6.18 -7.54 38.51
N GLU A 70 5.33 -6.53 38.39
CA GLU A 70 5.09 -5.79 37.17
C GLU A 70 5.58 -4.35 37.37
N SER A 71 6.53 -3.89 36.53
CA SER A 71 7.12 -2.56 36.65
C SER A 71 6.13 -1.42 36.49
N LYS A 72 5.02 -1.64 35.76
CA LYS A 72 3.94 -0.66 35.61
C LYS A 72 3.27 -0.26 36.94
N ASN A 73 3.39 -1.11 37.98
CA ASN A 73 2.87 -0.86 39.33
C ASN A 73 3.88 -0.20 40.27
N LEU A 74 5.15 -0.09 39.85
CA LEU A 74 6.21 0.53 40.64
C LEU A 74 6.18 2.05 40.48
N TYR A 75 6.65 2.75 41.53
CA TYR A 75 6.86 4.19 41.49
C TYR A 75 8.35 4.49 41.26
N PHE A 76 8.62 5.23 40.19
CA PHE A 76 9.95 5.68 39.83
C PHE A 76 10.17 7.11 40.36
N SER A 77 11.25 7.34 41.05
CA SER A 77 11.69 8.69 41.41
C SER A 77 12.48 9.31 40.26
N VAL A 78 12.35 10.61 40.10
CA VAL A 78 13.11 11.39 39.12
C VAL A 78 14.52 11.61 39.67
N ALA A 79 15.51 10.91 39.11
CA ALA A 79 16.91 11.06 39.51
C ALA A 79 17.60 12.22 38.77
N LYS A 80 17.18 12.50 37.52
CA LYS A 80 17.65 13.61 36.71
C LYS A 80 16.55 13.99 35.70
N ALA A 81 16.32 15.29 35.54
CA ALA A 81 15.42 15.81 34.51
C ALA A 81 16.00 17.10 33.91
N THR A 82 16.05 17.15 32.58
CA THR A 82 16.33 18.33 31.75
C THR A 82 15.38 18.32 30.57
N SER A 83 15.43 19.30 29.70
CA SER A 83 14.62 19.30 28.46
C SER A 83 14.91 18.12 27.53
N GLN A 84 16.12 17.55 27.59
CA GLN A 84 16.58 16.50 26.67
C GLN A 84 17.01 15.21 27.38
N THR A 85 17.02 15.16 28.70
CA THR A 85 17.46 13.96 29.46
C THR A 85 16.53 13.73 30.63
N LEU A 86 16.08 12.49 30.81
CA LEU A 86 15.28 12.04 31.95
C LEU A 86 15.84 10.73 32.48
N VAL A 87 16.05 10.65 33.80
CA VAL A 87 16.45 9.41 34.47
C VAL A 87 15.43 9.10 35.57
N LEU A 88 14.78 7.96 35.45
CA LEU A 88 13.78 7.43 36.38
C LEU A 88 14.34 6.19 37.08
N ARG A 89 14.20 6.10 38.43
CA ARG A 89 14.66 4.96 39.21
C ARG A 89 13.58 4.41 40.15
N ALA A 90 13.35 3.12 40.09
CA ALA A 90 12.58 2.39 41.09
C ALA A 90 13.54 1.61 42.01
N TYR A 91 13.61 2.01 43.25
CA TYR A 91 14.52 1.44 44.25
C TYR A 91 13.89 0.24 44.96
N THR A 92 14.74 -0.70 45.40
CA THR A 92 14.40 -1.73 46.42
C THR A 92 14.10 -1.06 47.75
N ASN A 93 13.44 -1.78 48.67
CA ASN A 93 13.08 -1.25 50.00
C ASN A 93 14.29 -0.81 50.82
N ASP A 94 15.44 -1.49 50.65
CA ASP A 94 16.70 -1.16 51.29
C ASP A 94 17.52 -0.11 50.54
N SER A 95 17.03 0.35 49.38
CA SER A 95 17.69 1.29 48.49
C SER A 95 19.06 0.80 47.95
N ALA A 96 19.40 -0.49 48.12
CA ALA A 96 20.66 -1.06 47.65
C ALA A 96 20.66 -1.38 46.16
N GLY A 97 19.47 -1.67 45.60
CA GLY A 97 19.28 -1.95 44.20
C GLY A 97 18.19 -1.09 43.56
N TYR A 98 18.23 -0.99 42.23
CA TYR A 98 17.20 -0.26 41.48
C TYR A 98 17.09 -0.71 40.02
N ILE A 99 15.91 -0.52 39.45
CA ILE A 99 15.66 -0.50 38.00
C ILE A 99 15.74 0.95 37.54
N GLN A 100 16.48 1.24 36.47
CA GLN A 100 16.62 2.58 35.91
C GLN A 100 16.23 2.62 34.44
N TRP A 101 15.39 3.57 34.11
CA TRP A 101 15.15 4.03 32.76
C TRP A 101 15.89 5.36 32.54
N SER A 102 16.79 5.40 31.55
CA SER A 102 17.49 6.62 31.13
C SER A 102 17.06 6.97 29.71
N TYR A 103 16.51 8.15 29.55
CA TYR A 103 16.04 8.67 28.28
C TYR A 103 16.90 9.86 27.87
N SER A 104 17.32 9.89 26.59
CA SER A 104 18.00 11.07 26.03
C SER A 104 17.53 11.34 24.60
N LEU A 105 17.34 12.62 24.28
CA LEU A 105 16.76 13.12 23.06
C LEU A 105 17.71 14.10 22.39
N ASP A 106 18.18 13.81 21.17
CA ASP A 106 19.03 14.72 20.41
C ASP A 106 18.18 15.87 19.80
N ALA A 107 18.78 17.04 19.57
CA ALA A 107 18.07 18.29 19.25
C ALA A 107 17.14 18.19 18.02
N ASN A 108 17.53 17.49 16.97
CA ASN A 108 16.77 17.38 15.71
C ASN A 108 16.57 15.91 15.33
N SER A 109 15.98 15.11 16.23
CA SER A 109 15.79 13.67 16.04
C SER A 109 14.38 13.23 16.35
N TYR A 110 13.86 12.26 15.62
CA TYR A 110 12.65 11.52 15.94
C TYR A 110 12.92 10.33 16.89
N ALA A 111 14.19 10.05 17.22
CA ALA A 111 14.62 8.93 18.01
C ALA A 111 14.94 9.33 19.44
N LEU A 112 14.29 8.67 20.39
CA LEU A 112 14.58 8.72 21.82
C LEU A 112 15.54 7.55 22.13
N LYS A 113 16.74 7.86 22.63
CA LYS A 113 17.66 6.85 23.18
C LYS A 113 17.13 6.38 24.53
N VAL A 114 17.08 5.08 24.75
CA VAL A 114 16.52 4.44 25.94
C VAL A 114 17.52 3.43 26.47
N ASP A 115 18.05 3.68 27.67
CA ASP A 115 18.88 2.72 28.38
C ASP A 115 18.12 2.18 29.59
N LEU A 116 17.90 0.87 29.62
CA LEU A 116 17.33 0.15 30.74
C LEU A 116 18.47 -0.49 31.52
N SER A 117 18.57 -0.20 32.81
CA SER A 117 19.62 -0.75 33.68
C SER A 117 19.03 -1.41 34.92
N PHE A 118 19.61 -2.52 35.30
CA PHE A 118 19.35 -3.28 36.53
C PHE A 118 20.58 -3.21 37.38
N VAL A 119 20.52 -2.62 38.54
CA VAL A 119 21.69 -2.43 39.44
C VAL A 119 21.37 -2.99 40.80
N GLY A 120 22.22 -3.88 41.32
CA GLY A 120 22.09 -4.48 42.66
C GLY A 120 20.85 -5.36 42.83
N LEU A 121 20.36 -5.98 41.74
CA LEU A 121 19.12 -6.78 41.76
C LEU A 121 19.36 -8.29 41.67
N GLU A 122 20.59 -8.75 41.73
CA GLU A 122 20.98 -10.17 41.64
C GLU A 122 20.45 -11.06 42.78
N THR A 123 20.06 -10.44 43.89
CA THR A 123 19.40 -11.12 45.03
C THR A 123 17.89 -10.89 45.08
N VAL A 124 17.38 -9.94 44.27
CA VAL A 124 15.96 -9.56 44.21
C VAL A 124 15.25 -10.33 43.12
N ILE A 125 15.84 -10.41 41.92
CA ILE A 125 15.26 -11.16 40.81
C ILE A 125 15.59 -12.65 40.98
N ASP A 126 14.56 -13.49 40.95
CA ASP A 126 14.68 -14.92 41.18
C ASP A 126 15.67 -15.57 40.20
N ARG A 127 16.55 -16.42 40.72
CA ARG A 127 17.55 -17.16 39.94
C ARG A 127 16.82 -18.07 38.92
N GLY A 128 17.28 -18.05 37.68
CA GLY A 128 16.68 -18.78 36.55
C GLY A 128 16.04 -17.89 35.50
N GLN A 129 15.88 -16.60 35.76
CA GLN A 129 15.42 -15.64 34.78
C GLN A 129 16.59 -15.00 34.00
N SER A 130 17.09 -15.69 32.97
CA SER A 130 18.11 -15.11 32.07
C SER A 130 17.63 -13.98 31.21
N ASP A 131 16.30 -13.84 31.10
CA ASP A 131 15.63 -12.88 30.29
C ASP A 131 14.42 -12.31 31.04
N ILE A 132 14.20 -11.02 30.89
CA ILE A 132 13.07 -10.32 31.49
C ILE A 132 12.05 -10.00 30.40
N PRO A 133 10.82 -10.51 30.50
CA PRO A 133 9.73 -10.10 29.62
C PRO A 133 9.53 -8.59 29.64
N LEU A 134 9.44 -8.00 28.43
CA LEU A 134 9.11 -6.61 28.20
C LEU A 134 7.83 -6.57 27.35
N ILE A 135 6.73 -6.19 27.96
CA ILE A 135 5.44 -6.10 27.31
C ILE A 135 5.22 -4.65 26.90
N TRP A 136 5.15 -4.41 25.61
CA TRP A 136 4.83 -3.11 25.03
C TRP A 136 3.42 -3.13 24.45
N SER A 137 2.55 -2.31 25.03
CA SER A 137 1.14 -2.21 24.62
C SER A 137 0.80 -0.76 24.30
N GLN A 138 -0.06 -0.55 23.31
CA GLN A 138 -0.55 0.78 22.94
C GLN A 138 -1.95 0.69 22.33
N ILE A 139 -2.83 1.56 22.77
CA ILE A 139 -4.10 1.87 22.08
C ILE A 139 -3.86 3.13 21.26
N ALA A 140 -3.78 3.01 19.94
CA ALA A 140 -3.49 4.14 19.07
C ALA A 140 -4.74 4.98 18.82
N PRO A 141 -4.67 6.31 18.96
CA PRO A 141 -5.78 7.21 18.63
C PRO A 141 -6.02 7.26 17.13
N ARG A 142 -7.23 7.62 16.74
CA ARG A 142 -7.57 7.95 15.36
C ARG A 142 -6.89 9.24 14.95
N GLN A 143 -6.15 9.23 13.83
CA GLN A 143 -5.43 10.39 13.29
C GLN A 143 -6.04 10.91 11.99
N GLU A 144 -6.80 10.06 11.25
CA GLU A 144 -7.24 10.36 9.90
C GLU A 144 -8.77 10.44 9.76
N LEU A 145 -9.23 11.19 8.75
CA LEU A 145 -10.66 11.35 8.46
C LEU A 145 -11.30 10.01 8.10
N ASN A 146 -10.64 9.18 7.30
CA ASN A 146 -11.14 7.86 6.90
C ASN A 146 -10.63 6.77 7.85
N LEU A 147 -11.34 6.56 8.96
CA LEU A 147 -10.99 5.55 9.96
C LEU A 147 -10.92 4.13 9.37
N SER A 148 -11.78 3.79 8.42
CA SER A 148 -11.76 2.45 7.80
C SER A 148 -10.47 2.22 7.03
N ASN A 149 -9.99 3.21 6.29
CA ASN A 149 -8.72 3.14 5.58
C ASN A 149 -7.53 3.16 6.54
N GLU A 150 -7.57 3.99 7.57
CA GLU A 150 -6.54 4.05 8.61
C GLU A 150 -6.40 2.69 9.31
N ARG A 151 -7.50 2.06 9.73
CA ARG A 151 -7.50 0.71 10.32
C ARG A 151 -6.97 -0.34 9.34
N ALA A 152 -7.42 -0.30 8.08
CA ALA A 152 -7.00 -1.27 7.06
C ALA A 152 -5.50 -1.22 6.73
N THR A 153 -4.85 -0.07 6.94
CA THR A 153 -3.41 0.13 6.69
C THR A 153 -2.54 0.01 7.93
N SER A 154 -3.17 -0.04 9.12
CA SER A 154 -2.49 -0.15 10.42
C SER A 154 -2.14 -1.60 10.74
N THR A 155 -0.92 -1.82 11.24
CA THR A 155 -0.40 -3.16 11.57
C THR A 155 0.90 -3.07 12.38
N ILE A 156 1.45 -4.22 12.80
CA ILE A 156 2.79 -4.31 13.37
C ILE A 156 3.77 -4.78 12.29
N TYR A 157 4.87 -4.03 12.12
CA TYR A 157 6.03 -4.43 11.34
C TYR A 157 7.17 -4.86 12.26
N TYR A 158 8.03 -5.73 11.76
CA TYR A 158 9.22 -6.16 12.47
C TYR A 158 10.34 -6.50 11.49
N LYS A 159 11.59 -6.40 11.97
CA LYS A 159 12.78 -6.85 11.25
C LYS A 159 13.47 -7.93 12.05
N THR A 160 13.72 -9.06 11.41
CA THR A 160 14.42 -10.19 12.01
C THR A 160 15.94 -10.08 11.84
N GLU A 161 16.68 -10.91 12.58
CA GLU A 161 18.14 -11.01 12.48
C GLU A 161 18.64 -11.41 11.08
N SER A 162 17.81 -12.10 10.30
CA SER A 162 18.09 -12.40 8.88
C SER A 162 18.08 -11.16 7.99
N GLY A 163 17.67 -9.99 8.51
CA GLY A 163 17.52 -8.73 7.79
C GLY A 163 16.19 -8.59 7.05
N SER A 164 15.30 -9.57 7.16
CA SER A 164 13.97 -9.53 6.54
C SER A 164 13.04 -8.60 7.30
N VAL A 165 12.38 -7.68 6.57
CA VAL A 165 11.29 -6.85 7.09
C VAL A 165 9.97 -7.51 6.74
N SER A 166 9.16 -7.79 7.75
CA SER A 166 7.86 -8.45 7.61
C SER A 166 6.81 -7.72 8.44
N ARG A 167 5.56 -8.14 8.29
CA ARG A 167 4.44 -7.64 9.09
C ARG A 167 3.52 -8.77 9.47
N ILE A 168 2.85 -8.67 10.59
CA ILE A 168 1.67 -9.46 10.89
C ILE A 168 0.53 -9.07 9.94
N GLY A 169 -0.61 -9.72 9.95
CA GLY A 169 -1.73 -9.39 9.06
C GLY A 169 -2.00 -7.89 8.88
N ARG A 170 -2.98 -7.50 8.10
CA ARG A 170 -3.40 -6.11 7.91
C ARG A 170 -4.77 -5.87 8.47
N GLY A 171 -4.92 -4.75 9.18
CA GLY A 171 -6.20 -4.31 9.74
C GLY A 171 -6.86 -5.36 10.63
N GLY A 172 -7.59 -4.94 11.64
CA GLY A 172 -8.34 -5.86 12.46
C GLY A 172 -7.50 -6.67 13.47
N GLU A 173 -8.00 -7.86 13.79
CA GLU A 173 -7.39 -8.75 14.78
C GLU A 173 -6.39 -9.70 14.11
N ASN A 174 -5.13 -9.61 14.52
CA ASN A 174 -4.06 -10.47 14.04
C ASN A 174 -3.16 -10.85 15.21
N SER A 175 -2.60 -12.05 15.15
CA SER A 175 -1.60 -12.53 16.11
C SER A 175 -0.58 -13.38 15.39
N GLU A 176 0.70 -13.16 15.71
CA GLU A 176 1.83 -13.90 15.13
C GLU A 176 2.88 -14.15 16.19
N GLU A 177 3.42 -15.36 16.21
CA GLU A 177 4.60 -15.74 16.97
C GLU A 177 5.80 -15.79 16.05
N ILE A 178 6.81 -14.94 16.33
CA ILE A 178 7.99 -14.74 15.50
C ILE A 178 9.11 -15.59 16.09
N GLU A 179 9.48 -16.63 15.37
CA GLU A 179 10.48 -17.63 15.81
C GLU A 179 11.93 -17.15 15.69
N GLU A 180 12.17 -16.10 14.92
CA GLU A 180 13.49 -15.47 14.80
C GLU A 180 13.66 -14.36 15.85
N ALA A 181 14.90 -14.04 16.19
CA ALA A 181 15.21 -12.87 16.99
C ALA A 181 14.91 -11.58 16.20
N VAL A 182 14.43 -10.55 16.89
CA VAL A 182 13.91 -9.33 16.26
C VAL A 182 14.85 -8.16 16.56
N GLU A 183 15.30 -7.46 15.51
CA GLU A 183 16.11 -6.23 15.64
C GLU A 183 15.26 -5.03 16.04
N TRP A 184 14.10 -4.87 15.39
CA TRP A 184 13.13 -3.86 15.73
C TRP A 184 11.70 -4.31 15.47
N ILE A 185 10.78 -3.75 16.26
CA ILE A 185 9.33 -3.92 16.12
C ILE A 185 8.66 -2.55 16.07
N SER A 186 7.62 -2.40 15.27
CA SER A 186 7.00 -1.12 14.96
C SER A 186 5.48 -1.20 14.97
N PHE A 187 4.83 -0.30 15.70
CA PHE A 187 3.40 -0.05 15.66
C PHE A 187 3.11 1.02 14.62
N LYS A 188 2.63 0.58 13.45
CA LYS A 188 2.38 1.43 12.30
C LYS A 188 0.91 1.78 12.17
N GLN A 189 0.61 3.06 12.04
CA GLN A 189 -0.65 3.63 11.58
C GLN A 189 -0.56 4.01 10.08
N GLN A 190 -1.55 4.70 9.52
CA GLN A 190 -1.54 5.04 8.09
C GLN A 190 -0.30 5.86 7.70
N PHE A 191 -0.04 6.98 8.39
CA PHE A 191 1.03 7.93 8.07
C PHE A 191 2.08 8.08 9.15
N PHE A 192 1.89 7.47 10.30
CA PHE A 192 2.77 7.59 11.45
C PHE A 192 3.09 6.22 12.04
N PHE A 193 4.19 6.17 12.76
CA PHE A 193 4.57 4.96 13.48
C PHE A 193 5.39 5.28 14.73
N ASN A 194 5.47 4.31 15.62
CA ASN A 194 6.51 4.25 16.62
C ASN A 194 7.17 2.88 16.60
N SER A 195 8.49 2.87 16.74
CA SER A 195 9.31 1.66 16.60
C SER A 195 10.28 1.54 17.74
N LEU A 196 10.36 0.36 18.34
CA LEU A 196 11.35 0.03 19.35
C LEU A 196 12.47 -0.81 18.73
N ILE A 197 13.70 -0.32 18.80
CA ILE A 197 14.88 -0.87 18.16
C ILE A 197 15.88 -1.29 19.22
N PHE A 198 16.40 -2.51 19.14
CA PHE A 198 17.47 -2.98 20.00
C PHE A 198 18.83 -2.59 19.40
N LYS A 199 19.62 -1.76 20.07
CA LYS A 199 20.85 -1.18 19.47
C LYS A 199 22.04 -2.11 19.41
N ASN A 200 22.32 -2.86 20.47
CA ASN A 200 23.50 -3.71 20.58
C ASN A 200 23.13 -5.18 20.76
N GLY A 201 22.08 -5.63 20.10
CA GLY A 201 21.56 -6.98 20.21
C GLY A 201 20.21 -7.12 19.52
N GLN A 202 19.41 -8.02 20.03
CA GLN A 202 18.10 -8.36 19.49
C GLN A 202 17.15 -8.74 20.62
N PHE A 203 15.85 -8.52 20.42
CA PHE A 203 14.84 -9.10 21.28
C PHE A 203 14.85 -10.61 21.09
N LYS A 204 14.95 -11.33 22.20
CA LYS A 204 15.05 -12.79 22.16
C LYS A 204 13.73 -13.42 21.74
N ARG A 205 13.83 -14.53 21.04
CA ARG A 205 12.71 -15.35 20.58
C ARG A 205 12.12 -16.26 21.68
N PRO A 206 10.84 -16.62 21.60
CA PRO A 206 9.87 -16.13 20.60
C PRO A 206 9.42 -14.70 20.93
N VAL A 207 9.15 -13.90 19.89
CA VAL A 207 8.48 -12.61 20.00
C VAL A 207 7.04 -12.78 19.56
N GLN A 208 6.08 -12.37 20.40
CA GLN A 208 4.67 -12.42 20.02
C GLN A 208 4.15 -11.01 19.73
N ALA A 209 3.48 -10.84 18.60
CA ALA A 209 2.91 -9.58 18.18
C ALA A 209 1.41 -9.73 17.91
N GLN A 210 0.59 -8.77 18.39
CA GLN A 210 -0.87 -8.84 18.28
C GLN A 210 -1.46 -7.47 17.99
N THR A 211 -2.47 -7.45 17.11
CA THR A 211 -3.37 -6.30 16.94
C THR A 211 -4.79 -6.70 17.29
N GLN A 212 -5.54 -5.76 17.88
CA GLN A 212 -6.93 -5.94 18.24
C GLN A 212 -7.76 -4.72 17.83
N LEU A 213 -8.98 -4.95 17.38
CA LEU A 213 -9.93 -3.86 17.19
C LEU A 213 -10.49 -3.46 18.56
N PRO A 214 -10.42 -2.18 18.92
CA PRO A 214 -11.23 -1.67 20.03
C PRO A 214 -12.71 -1.87 19.69
N GLY A 215 -13.57 -1.97 20.70
CA GLY A 215 -14.99 -2.25 20.48
C GLY A 215 -15.58 -1.45 19.32
N TRP A 216 -16.43 -2.06 18.52
CA TRP A 216 -16.97 -1.55 17.24
C TRP A 216 -17.55 -0.12 17.29
N ALA A 217 -17.96 0.33 18.47
CA ALA A 217 -18.58 1.63 18.68
C ALA A 217 -17.59 2.77 18.90
N ASP A 218 -16.31 2.50 19.15
CA ASP A 218 -15.33 3.55 19.43
C ASP A 218 -14.64 4.04 18.15
N SER A 219 -15.13 5.16 17.65
CA SER A 219 -14.58 5.84 16.49
C SER A 219 -13.39 6.77 16.80
N SER A 220 -13.03 6.92 18.08
CA SER A 220 -11.88 7.75 18.50
C SER A 220 -10.55 6.98 18.48
N VAL A 221 -10.62 5.65 18.40
CA VAL A 221 -9.49 4.74 18.46
C VAL A 221 -9.26 4.04 17.12
N ASN A 222 -8.00 3.90 16.73
CA ASN A 222 -7.59 3.16 15.53
C ASN A 222 -7.47 1.65 15.84
N LEU A 223 -6.36 1.22 16.43
CA LEU A 223 -6.06 -0.17 16.81
C LEU A 223 -5.41 -0.23 18.19
N ALA A 224 -5.57 -1.36 18.87
CA ALA A 224 -4.73 -1.75 20.00
C ALA A 224 -3.60 -2.67 19.50
N TYR A 225 -2.38 -2.37 19.92
CA TYR A 225 -1.15 -3.08 19.60
C TYR A 225 -0.55 -3.69 20.86
N ASN A 226 -0.06 -4.91 20.77
CA ASN A 226 0.68 -5.59 21.84
C ASN A 226 1.91 -6.29 21.24
N ALA A 227 3.06 -6.10 21.87
CA ALA A 227 4.29 -6.82 21.58
C ALA A 227 4.85 -7.42 22.89
N PHE A 228 5.03 -8.72 22.87
CA PHE A 228 5.63 -9.48 23.97
C PHE A 228 7.09 -9.78 23.61
N LEU A 229 7.98 -9.06 24.21
CA LEU A 229 9.41 -9.06 23.95
C LEU A 229 10.14 -9.64 25.16
N SER A 230 11.43 -9.95 24.98
CA SER A 230 12.31 -10.31 26.10
C SER A 230 13.65 -9.59 25.96
N VAL A 231 14.12 -9.02 27.05
CA VAL A 231 15.42 -8.37 27.14
C VAL A 231 16.37 -9.21 27.99
N PRO A 232 17.65 -9.33 27.61
CA PRO A 232 18.62 -10.12 28.37
C PRO A 232 18.87 -9.52 29.75
N TYR A 233 18.93 -10.38 30.77
CA TYR A 233 19.32 -10.05 32.13
C TYR A 233 20.54 -10.87 32.51
N GLY A 234 21.68 -10.20 32.72
CA GLY A 234 22.87 -10.85 33.24
C GLY A 234 22.88 -10.73 34.77
N TYR A 235 22.98 -11.85 35.49
CA TYR A 235 23.11 -11.88 36.95
C TYR A 235 24.44 -11.25 37.42
N SER A 236 24.63 -9.97 37.13
CA SER A 236 25.76 -9.18 37.54
C SER A 236 25.29 -7.96 38.33
N SER A 237 26.18 -7.35 39.10
CA SER A 237 25.87 -6.15 39.90
C SER A 237 25.34 -4.98 39.06
N ALA A 238 25.57 -5.00 37.73
CA ALA A 238 24.99 -4.09 36.78
C ALA A 238 24.77 -4.79 35.44
N SER A 239 23.53 -4.75 34.93
CA SER A 239 23.15 -5.20 33.59
C SER A 239 22.42 -4.07 32.89
N SER A 240 22.71 -3.82 31.62
CA SER A 240 22.08 -2.76 30.86
C SER A 240 21.74 -3.19 29.44
N VAL A 241 20.63 -2.64 28.91
CA VAL A 241 20.14 -2.84 27.55
C VAL A 241 19.93 -1.48 26.94
N SER A 242 20.50 -1.25 25.75
CA SER A 242 20.35 -0.01 25.01
C SER A 242 19.38 -0.20 23.86
N MET A 243 18.40 0.67 23.77
CA MET A 243 17.34 0.68 22.75
C MET A 243 17.20 2.08 22.17
N GLU A 244 16.54 2.17 21.05
CA GLU A 244 16.01 3.41 20.48
C GLU A 244 14.50 3.31 20.30
N TRP A 245 13.76 4.35 20.69
CA TRP A 245 12.32 4.44 20.48
C TRP A 245 12.04 5.59 19.52
N ILE A 246 11.60 5.28 18.30
CA ILE A 246 11.36 6.26 17.25
C ILE A 246 9.87 6.60 17.18
N PHE A 247 9.55 7.89 17.09
CA PHE A 247 8.21 8.43 16.88
C PHE A 247 8.27 9.33 15.65
N ALA A 248 7.78 8.87 14.51
CA ALA A 248 8.02 9.60 13.26
C ALA A 248 6.87 9.48 12.24
N PRO A 249 6.79 10.45 11.31
CA PRO A 249 6.01 10.32 10.10
C PRO A 249 6.66 9.31 9.14
N LEU A 250 5.84 8.63 8.32
CA LEU A 250 6.28 7.67 7.30
C LEU A 250 6.81 8.38 6.04
N HIS A 251 7.78 9.26 6.22
CA HIS A 251 8.43 9.98 5.13
C HIS A 251 9.58 9.14 4.57
N PHE A 252 9.47 8.72 3.30
CA PHE A 252 10.37 7.73 2.69
C PHE A 252 11.86 8.12 2.79
N GLN A 253 12.23 9.37 2.45
CA GLN A 253 13.62 9.79 2.48
C GLN A 253 14.21 9.83 3.89
N THR A 254 13.42 10.30 4.86
CA THR A 254 13.83 10.35 6.27
C THR A 254 14.12 8.95 6.79
N LEU A 255 13.22 7.99 6.53
CA LEU A 255 13.37 6.61 6.99
C LEU A 255 14.53 5.90 6.29
N ALA A 256 14.66 6.07 4.97
CA ALA A 256 15.77 5.50 4.21
C ALA A 256 17.13 6.02 4.68
N SER A 257 17.23 7.30 5.10
CA SER A 257 18.47 7.89 5.62
C SER A 257 18.93 7.28 6.96
N MET A 258 18.00 6.66 7.71
CA MET A 258 18.34 5.98 8.98
C MET A 258 19.07 4.64 8.76
N ASN A 259 19.03 4.07 7.55
CA ASN A 259 19.68 2.81 7.16
C ASN A 259 19.30 1.61 8.05
N MET A 260 18.05 1.55 8.51
CA MET A 260 17.54 0.48 9.39
C MET A 260 16.48 -0.39 8.69
N GLY A 261 16.10 -0.06 7.42
CA GLY A 261 15.02 -0.72 6.68
C GLY A 261 13.63 -0.26 7.13
N LEU A 262 13.51 0.84 7.88
CA LEU A 262 12.23 1.37 8.35
C LEU A 262 11.35 1.90 7.21
N GLU A 263 11.94 2.29 6.07
CA GLU A 263 11.22 2.72 4.87
C GLU A 263 10.42 1.58 4.22
N GLU A 264 10.73 0.32 4.53
CA GLU A 264 9.99 -0.83 4.03
C GLU A 264 8.58 -0.98 4.65
N GLN A 265 8.30 -0.24 5.73
CA GLN A 265 6.97 -0.12 6.30
C GLN A 265 6.00 0.68 5.40
N ILE A 266 6.53 1.50 4.49
CA ILE A 266 5.72 2.26 3.53
C ILE A 266 5.26 1.31 2.43
N ASP A 267 3.94 1.23 2.24
CA ASP A 267 3.36 0.36 1.23
C ASP A 267 3.54 0.92 -0.18
N LEU A 268 4.61 0.54 -0.82
CA LEU A 268 4.91 0.93 -2.21
C LEU A 268 4.40 -0.10 -3.24
N GLY A 269 3.63 -1.09 -2.82
CA GLY A 269 3.03 -2.13 -3.67
C GLY A 269 3.55 -3.55 -3.41
N TYR A 270 2.63 -4.51 -3.45
CA TYR A 270 2.88 -5.92 -3.10
C TYR A 270 3.78 -6.68 -4.07
N ILE A 271 3.79 -6.27 -5.33
CA ILE A 271 4.62 -6.89 -6.37
C ILE A 271 5.85 -6.03 -6.56
N GLY A 272 7.03 -6.62 -6.56
CA GLY A 272 8.31 -5.90 -6.68
C GLY A 272 8.36 -4.89 -7.84
N LEU A 273 7.66 -5.18 -8.95
CA LEU A 273 7.54 -4.24 -10.08
C LEU A 273 6.87 -2.91 -9.69
N PHE A 274 5.81 -2.95 -8.86
CA PHE A 274 5.09 -1.73 -8.44
C PHE A 274 5.94 -0.91 -7.47
N SER A 275 6.60 -1.59 -6.54
CA SER A 275 7.55 -0.95 -5.63
C SER A 275 8.73 -0.32 -6.37
N LEU A 276 9.26 -0.97 -7.43
CA LEU A 276 10.32 -0.40 -8.28
C LEU A 276 9.84 0.87 -9.00
N ILE A 277 8.63 0.88 -9.58
CA ILE A 277 8.06 2.08 -10.22
C ILE A 277 7.95 3.21 -9.21
N ASN A 278 7.42 2.94 -8.02
CA ASN A 278 7.28 3.97 -6.99
C ASN A 278 8.63 4.46 -6.48
N ARG A 279 9.57 3.58 -6.15
CA ARG A 279 10.88 3.92 -5.59
C ARG A 279 11.78 4.68 -6.57
N TYR A 280 11.79 4.28 -7.86
CA TYR A 280 12.76 4.81 -8.83
C TYR A 280 12.18 5.81 -9.83
N LEU A 281 10.87 5.92 -9.95
CA LEU A 281 10.24 6.90 -10.84
C LEU A 281 9.35 7.89 -10.06
N VAL A 282 8.37 7.40 -9.30
CA VAL A 282 7.33 8.26 -8.72
C VAL A 282 7.89 9.13 -7.61
N ILE A 283 8.52 8.53 -6.59
CA ILE A 283 9.09 9.24 -5.44
C ILE A 283 10.16 10.26 -5.88
N PRO A 284 11.15 9.93 -6.75
CA PRO A 284 12.12 10.91 -7.21
C PRO A 284 11.50 12.08 -7.98
N VAL A 285 10.52 11.82 -8.86
CA VAL A 285 9.82 12.89 -9.60
C VAL A 285 9.02 13.76 -8.65
N PHE A 286 8.32 13.14 -7.70
CA PHE A 286 7.51 13.83 -6.70
C PHE A 286 8.37 14.77 -5.85
N ASN A 287 9.47 14.25 -5.30
CA ASN A 287 10.40 15.02 -4.48
C ASN A 287 11.11 16.14 -5.24
N PHE A 288 11.45 15.90 -6.52
CA PHE A 288 12.07 16.93 -7.37
C PHE A 288 11.15 18.15 -7.51
N PHE A 289 9.86 17.94 -7.77
CA PHE A 289 8.91 19.04 -7.92
C PHE A 289 8.49 19.66 -6.58
N ASP A 290 8.48 18.89 -5.50
CA ASP A 290 8.25 19.38 -4.14
C ASP A 290 9.34 20.37 -3.72
N GLN A 291 10.61 20.07 -4.00
CA GLN A 291 11.74 20.99 -3.75
C GLN A 291 11.64 22.30 -4.52
N LEU A 292 10.91 22.36 -5.63
CA LEU A 292 10.63 23.58 -6.37
C LEU A 292 9.47 24.39 -5.76
N GLY A 293 8.85 23.92 -4.69
CA GLY A 293 7.73 24.58 -4.01
C GLY A 293 6.42 24.53 -4.78
N LEU A 294 6.25 23.57 -5.69
CA LEU A 294 5.01 23.42 -6.45
C LEU A 294 3.92 22.78 -5.58
N GLY A 295 2.68 23.27 -5.71
CA GLY A 295 1.54 22.64 -5.03
C GLY A 295 1.29 21.20 -5.53
N TYR A 296 0.91 20.31 -4.62
CA TYR A 296 0.82 18.86 -4.90
C TYR A 296 -0.15 18.48 -6.01
N GLY A 297 -1.24 19.23 -6.22
CA GLY A 297 -2.11 19.03 -7.38
C GLY A 297 -1.39 19.25 -8.72
N ILE A 298 -0.48 20.23 -8.78
CA ILE A 298 0.36 20.48 -9.96
C ILE A 298 1.41 19.37 -10.11
N ILE A 299 1.99 18.89 -9.01
CA ILE A 299 2.94 17.78 -9.02
C ILE A 299 2.28 16.51 -9.59
N ILE A 300 1.05 16.21 -9.19
CA ILE A 300 0.27 15.07 -9.74
C ILE A 300 0.02 15.24 -11.24
N LEU A 301 -0.31 16.45 -11.70
CA LEU A 301 -0.46 16.74 -13.13
C LEU A 301 0.85 16.48 -13.89
N LEU A 302 1.97 17.02 -13.41
CA LEU A 302 3.28 16.84 -14.04
C LEU A 302 3.73 15.39 -14.04
N LEU A 303 3.56 14.67 -12.93
CA LEU A 303 3.82 13.23 -12.84
C LEU A 303 3.00 12.46 -13.89
N THR A 304 1.71 12.79 -14.01
CA THR A 304 0.84 12.17 -15.01
C THR A 304 1.36 12.41 -16.42
N LEU A 305 1.74 13.64 -16.76
CA LEU A 305 2.30 13.99 -18.07
C LEU A 305 3.61 13.23 -18.35
N ILE A 306 4.51 13.15 -17.38
CA ILE A 306 5.78 12.42 -17.52
C ILE A 306 5.51 10.94 -17.83
N ILE A 307 4.64 10.28 -17.06
CA ILE A 307 4.27 8.88 -17.30
C ILE A 307 3.65 8.71 -18.69
N LYS A 308 2.76 9.61 -19.12
CA LYS A 308 2.12 9.54 -20.45
C LYS A 308 3.11 9.78 -21.58
N VAL A 309 4.05 10.71 -21.43
CA VAL A 309 5.12 10.93 -22.40
C VAL A 309 6.02 9.70 -22.51
N LEU A 310 6.42 9.12 -21.38
CA LEU A 310 7.22 7.88 -21.34
C LEU A 310 6.52 6.72 -22.07
N LEU A 311 5.21 6.59 -21.94
CA LEU A 311 4.41 5.55 -22.58
C LEU A 311 3.96 5.91 -24.00
N SER A 312 4.15 7.15 -24.46
CA SER A 312 3.62 7.64 -25.75
C SER A 312 4.12 6.88 -26.98
N PRO A 313 5.42 6.47 -27.10
CA PRO A 313 5.89 5.73 -28.27
C PRO A 313 5.22 4.36 -28.42
N LEU A 314 4.93 3.72 -27.29
CA LEU A 314 4.22 2.45 -27.27
C LEU A 314 2.74 2.63 -27.60
N ASN A 315 2.10 3.62 -26.99
CA ASN A 315 0.72 3.99 -27.27
C ASN A 315 0.51 4.33 -28.75
N PHE A 316 1.44 5.06 -29.37
CA PHE A 316 1.36 5.38 -30.82
C PHE A 316 1.30 4.12 -31.69
N LYS A 317 2.22 3.15 -31.46
CA LYS A 317 2.22 1.88 -32.21
C LYS A 317 0.89 1.12 -32.05
N MET A 318 0.32 1.13 -30.84
CA MET A 318 -0.95 0.48 -30.53
C MET A 318 -2.13 1.18 -31.22
N PHE A 319 -2.17 2.51 -31.19
CA PHE A 319 -3.22 3.27 -31.89
C PHE A 319 -3.19 3.08 -33.40
N VAL A 320 -1.99 3.02 -34.02
CA VAL A 320 -1.86 2.68 -35.45
C VAL A 320 -2.39 1.27 -35.73
N SER A 321 -2.09 0.28 -34.88
CA SER A 321 -2.64 -1.07 -35.04
C SER A 321 -4.15 -1.12 -34.87
N SER A 322 -4.69 -0.39 -33.90
CA SER A 322 -6.12 -0.24 -33.69
C SER A 322 -6.84 0.43 -34.88
N ALA A 323 -6.21 1.44 -35.49
CA ALA A 323 -6.71 2.08 -36.70
C ALA A 323 -6.79 1.08 -37.88
N LYS A 324 -5.79 0.21 -38.03
CA LYS A 324 -5.81 -0.88 -39.02
C LYS A 324 -6.99 -1.85 -38.78
N ILE A 325 -7.26 -2.23 -37.52
CA ILE A 325 -8.40 -3.10 -37.17
C ILE A 325 -9.72 -2.43 -37.59
N ARG A 326 -9.85 -1.14 -37.35
CA ARG A 326 -11.05 -0.37 -37.75
C ARG A 326 -11.24 -0.35 -39.26
N LEU A 327 -10.17 -0.21 -40.05
CA LEU A 327 -10.22 -0.23 -41.52
C LEU A 327 -10.62 -1.61 -42.06
N LEU A 328 -10.32 -2.70 -41.31
CA LEU A 328 -10.73 -4.06 -41.67
C LEU A 328 -12.18 -4.39 -41.32
N LYS A 329 -12.91 -3.47 -40.65
CA LYS A 329 -14.28 -3.75 -40.19
C LYS A 329 -15.20 -4.25 -41.28
N PRO A 330 -15.26 -3.66 -42.51
CA PRO A 330 -16.14 -4.14 -43.57
C PRO A 330 -15.83 -5.62 -43.94
N GLU A 331 -14.56 -5.96 -44.10
CA GLU A 331 -14.15 -7.32 -44.43
C GLU A 331 -14.42 -8.33 -43.28
N LEU A 332 -14.34 -7.86 -42.05
CA LEU A 332 -14.70 -8.66 -40.87
C LEU A 332 -16.20 -8.91 -40.78
N ASP A 333 -17.02 -7.90 -41.13
CA ASP A 333 -18.49 -8.02 -41.15
C ASP A 333 -18.94 -8.99 -42.24
N GLU A 334 -18.36 -8.91 -43.43
CA GLU A 334 -18.59 -9.88 -44.50
C GLU A 334 -18.16 -11.30 -44.10
N LEU A 335 -16.99 -11.44 -43.44
CA LEU A 335 -16.49 -12.71 -42.94
C LEU A 335 -17.43 -13.30 -41.89
N ASN A 336 -17.87 -12.47 -40.96
CA ASN A 336 -18.78 -12.86 -39.89
C ASN A 336 -20.14 -13.35 -40.42
N ALA A 337 -20.64 -12.80 -41.52
CA ALA A 337 -21.89 -13.18 -42.16
C ALA A 337 -21.82 -14.54 -42.86
N LYS A 338 -20.61 -15.05 -43.20
CA LYS A 338 -20.40 -16.32 -43.89
C LYS A 338 -20.49 -17.56 -42.99
N PHE A 339 -20.38 -17.38 -41.66
CA PHE A 339 -20.35 -18.48 -40.70
C PHE A 339 -21.63 -18.57 -39.88
N LYS A 340 -22.12 -19.78 -39.65
CA LYS A 340 -23.27 -20.06 -38.78
C LYS A 340 -22.86 -20.03 -37.31
N PRO A 341 -23.81 -19.87 -36.37
CA PRO A 341 -23.51 -19.80 -34.92
C PRO A 341 -22.75 -21.04 -34.37
N ASP A 342 -22.96 -22.20 -34.94
CA ASP A 342 -22.32 -23.48 -34.59
C ASP A 342 -20.87 -23.62 -35.09
N GLU A 343 -20.44 -22.72 -35.99
CA GLU A 343 -19.09 -22.73 -36.57
C GLU A 343 -18.12 -21.74 -35.89
N ALA A 344 -18.33 -21.42 -34.62
CA ALA A 344 -17.56 -20.42 -33.88
C ALA A 344 -16.04 -20.56 -33.98
N LEU A 345 -15.52 -21.79 -33.94
CA LEU A 345 -14.07 -22.08 -34.08
C LEU A 345 -13.53 -21.75 -35.47
N LYS A 346 -14.27 -22.12 -36.55
CA LYS A 346 -13.87 -21.82 -37.93
C LYS A 346 -13.89 -20.32 -38.19
N LYS A 347 -14.91 -19.64 -37.67
CA LYS A 347 -15.04 -18.18 -37.71
C LYS A 347 -13.85 -17.51 -37.05
N GLN A 348 -13.46 -17.92 -35.83
CA GLN A 348 -12.31 -17.38 -35.12
C GLN A 348 -11.00 -17.58 -35.87
N GLN A 349 -10.80 -18.75 -36.47
CA GLN A 349 -9.62 -19.06 -37.32
C GLN A 349 -9.56 -18.14 -38.54
N ALA A 350 -10.69 -17.96 -39.24
CA ALA A 350 -10.77 -17.12 -40.42
C ALA A 350 -10.50 -15.64 -40.07
N VAL A 351 -11.02 -15.13 -38.96
CA VAL A 351 -10.74 -13.79 -38.45
C VAL A 351 -9.26 -13.60 -38.11
N MET A 352 -8.64 -14.59 -37.45
CA MET A 352 -7.20 -14.55 -37.14
C MET A 352 -6.34 -14.62 -38.42
N GLN A 353 -6.79 -15.34 -39.44
CA GLN A 353 -6.14 -15.38 -40.75
C GLN A 353 -6.21 -14.01 -41.45
N LEU A 354 -7.36 -13.36 -41.44
CA LEU A 354 -7.54 -12.01 -42.00
C LEU A 354 -6.63 -10.99 -41.34
N TYR A 355 -6.58 -10.96 -39.99
CA TYR A 355 -5.67 -10.07 -39.24
C TYR A 355 -4.21 -10.30 -39.64
N ARG A 356 -3.82 -11.55 -39.80
CA ARG A 356 -2.46 -11.90 -40.20
C ARG A 356 -2.16 -11.42 -41.62
N GLN A 357 -3.08 -11.65 -42.58
CA GLN A 357 -2.93 -11.22 -43.98
C GLN A 357 -2.80 -9.71 -44.07
N ALA A 358 -3.53 -8.95 -43.22
CA ALA A 358 -3.45 -7.51 -43.17
C ALA A 358 -2.26 -6.96 -42.36
N GLY A 359 -1.44 -7.82 -41.75
CA GLY A 359 -0.32 -7.41 -40.91
C GLY A 359 -0.76 -6.67 -39.64
N VAL A 360 -1.84 -7.13 -39.02
CA VAL A 360 -2.45 -6.52 -37.83
C VAL A 360 -2.32 -7.48 -36.64
N ASN A 361 -1.93 -6.93 -35.50
CA ASN A 361 -1.91 -7.70 -34.25
C ASN A 361 -3.27 -7.53 -33.53
N PRO A 362 -4.07 -8.60 -33.34
CA PRO A 362 -5.34 -8.53 -32.66
C PRO A 362 -5.23 -8.12 -31.18
N LEU A 363 -4.08 -8.38 -30.53
CA LEU A 363 -3.83 -7.99 -29.15
C LEU A 363 -3.52 -6.49 -28.98
N ALA A 364 -3.30 -5.76 -30.09
CA ALA A 364 -2.95 -4.34 -29.99
C ALA A 364 -4.07 -3.48 -29.36
N GLY A 365 -5.32 -3.92 -29.42
CA GLY A 365 -6.44 -3.22 -28.81
C GLY A 365 -6.45 -3.25 -27.29
N CYS A 366 -5.95 -4.33 -26.65
CA CYS A 366 -5.89 -4.46 -25.18
C CYS A 366 -4.50 -4.14 -24.60
N LEU A 367 -3.46 -4.05 -25.44
CA LEU A 367 -2.09 -3.82 -25.01
C LEU A 367 -1.89 -2.50 -24.26
N PRO A 368 -2.57 -1.36 -24.60
CA PRO A 368 -2.51 -0.14 -23.81
C PRO A 368 -2.85 -0.36 -22.35
N MET A 369 -3.92 -1.10 -22.09
CA MET A 369 -4.37 -1.42 -20.74
C MET A 369 -3.33 -2.27 -19.98
N LEU A 370 -2.77 -3.29 -20.62
CA LEU A 370 -1.79 -4.17 -20.00
C LEU A 370 -0.49 -3.44 -19.64
N VAL A 371 -0.04 -2.52 -20.48
CA VAL A 371 1.17 -1.73 -20.24
C VAL A 371 0.96 -0.65 -19.19
N GLN A 372 -0.23 -0.06 -19.15
CA GLN A 372 -0.58 0.96 -18.18
C GLN A 372 -0.88 0.38 -16.79
N MET A 373 -1.29 -0.91 -16.71
CA MET A 373 -1.69 -1.57 -15.46
C MET A 373 -0.63 -1.53 -14.35
N PRO A 374 0.68 -1.77 -14.60
CA PRO A 374 1.71 -1.66 -13.58
C PRO A 374 1.80 -0.24 -12.97
N PHE A 375 1.69 0.80 -13.79
CA PHE A 375 1.69 2.19 -13.31
C PHE A 375 0.43 2.51 -12.51
N LEU A 376 -0.72 2.03 -12.99
CA LEU A 376 -2.00 2.19 -12.31
C LEU A 376 -1.98 1.57 -10.91
N LEU A 377 -1.48 0.33 -10.77
CA LEU A 377 -1.37 -0.37 -9.50
C LEU A 377 -0.27 0.22 -8.60
N ALA A 378 0.82 0.72 -9.17
CA ALA A 378 1.83 1.45 -8.42
C ALA A 378 1.25 2.73 -7.79
N MET A 379 0.46 3.51 -8.55
CA MET A 379 -0.22 4.70 -8.02
C MET A 379 -1.27 4.36 -6.98
N PHE A 380 -1.97 3.24 -7.14
CA PHE A 380 -2.96 2.75 -6.17
C PHE A 380 -2.34 2.47 -4.80
N SER A 381 -1.08 2.06 -4.75
CA SER A 381 -0.33 1.89 -3.50
C SER A 381 0.30 3.20 -3.02
N PHE A 382 0.83 4.02 -3.92
CA PHE A 382 1.54 5.25 -3.58
C PHE A 382 0.64 6.31 -2.94
N PHE A 383 -0.46 6.70 -3.59
CA PHE A 383 -1.27 7.83 -3.15
C PHE A 383 -1.87 7.70 -1.74
N PRO A 384 -2.40 6.54 -1.31
CA PRO A 384 -2.90 6.37 0.05
C PRO A 384 -1.81 6.31 1.11
N SER A 385 -0.53 6.12 0.71
CA SER A 385 0.63 5.97 1.61
C SER A 385 1.55 7.20 1.60
N ALA A 386 1.33 8.15 0.69
CA ALA A 386 2.16 9.35 0.56
C ALA A 386 1.77 10.38 1.62
N ILE A 387 2.58 10.48 2.67
CA ILE A 387 2.36 11.46 3.76
C ILE A 387 2.44 12.90 3.27
N GLU A 388 3.20 13.15 2.22
CA GLU A 388 3.37 14.46 1.60
C GLU A 388 2.04 15.05 1.09
N LEU A 389 1.05 14.20 0.79
CA LEU A 389 -0.29 14.62 0.37
C LEU A 389 -1.22 14.92 1.53
N ARG A 390 -0.82 14.52 2.75
CA ARG A 390 -1.65 14.65 3.94
C ARG A 390 -1.91 16.12 4.26
N GLN A 391 -3.20 16.46 4.38
CA GLN A 391 -3.68 17.82 4.63
C GLN A 391 -3.27 18.85 3.55
N GLN A 392 -2.93 18.39 2.35
CA GLN A 392 -2.66 19.26 1.20
C GLN A 392 -3.91 19.39 0.34
N GLY A 393 -4.40 20.62 0.24
CA GLY A 393 -5.60 20.92 -0.54
C GLY A 393 -5.30 21.17 -2.02
N PHE A 394 -6.27 20.84 -2.89
CA PHE A 394 -6.24 21.20 -4.31
C PHE A 394 -7.66 21.32 -4.88
N LEU A 395 -7.96 22.46 -5.51
CA LEU A 395 -9.30 22.82 -6.02
C LEU A 395 -10.34 22.76 -4.89
N TRP A 396 -11.30 21.86 -4.97
CA TRP A 396 -12.34 21.62 -3.97
C TRP A 396 -11.97 20.57 -2.93
N ALA A 397 -10.93 19.76 -3.20
CA ALA A 397 -10.44 18.79 -2.23
C ALA A 397 -9.57 19.51 -1.20
N GLU A 398 -9.93 19.40 0.06
CA GLU A 398 -9.17 19.98 1.17
C GLU A 398 -7.95 19.15 1.54
N ASP A 399 -7.94 17.86 1.18
CA ASP A 399 -6.88 16.91 1.49
C ASP A 399 -6.78 15.84 0.41
N LEU A 400 -5.64 15.81 -0.27
CA LEU A 400 -5.38 14.86 -1.34
C LEU A 400 -5.11 13.43 -0.84
N SER A 401 -4.82 13.24 0.45
CA SER A 401 -4.55 11.93 1.04
C SER A 401 -5.82 11.15 1.39
N THR A 402 -6.95 11.83 1.58
CA THR A 402 -8.26 11.26 1.88
C THR A 402 -9.26 11.55 0.75
N TYR A 403 -10.51 11.12 0.90
CA TYR A 403 -11.54 11.40 -0.10
C TYR A 403 -11.96 12.88 -0.12
N ASP A 404 -12.32 13.39 -1.29
CA ASP A 404 -12.99 14.67 -1.45
C ASP A 404 -14.51 14.48 -1.27
N SER A 405 -15.18 15.39 -0.58
CA SER A 405 -16.64 15.36 -0.42
C SER A 405 -17.24 16.71 -0.82
N ILE A 406 -18.01 16.72 -1.90
CA ILE A 406 -18.80 17.89 -2.31
C ILE A 406 -20.21 17.86 -1.75
N LEU A 407 -20.67 16.69 -1.28
CA LEU A 407 -21.99 16.49 -0.71
C LEU A 407 -21.95 15.34 0.30
N ASN A 408 -22.36 15.59 1.53
CA ASN A 408 -22.59 14.57 2.53
C ASN A 408 -24.04 14.15 2.51
N LEU A 409 -24.27 12.84 2.45
CA LEU A 409 -25.61 12.25 2.42
C LEU A 409 -26.07 11.97 3.87
N PRO A 410 -27.36 12.16 4.20
CA PRO A 410 -27.90 11.85 5.52
C PRO A 410 -28.10 10.34 5.75
N PHE A 411 -27.72 9.49 4.79
CA PHE A 411 -27.81 8.03 4.85
C PHE A 411 -26.61 7.41 4.15
N GLU A 412 -26.28 6.18 4.49
CA GLU A 412 -25.20 5.41 3.86
C GLU A 412 -25.74 4.57 2.70
N ILE A 413 -25.15 4.73 1.51
CA ILE A 413 -25.44 3.87 0.36
C ILE A 413 -24.50 2.67 0.42
N PRO A 414 -25.03 1.42 0.43
CA PRO A 414 -24.18 0.23 0.43
C PRO A 414 -23.14 0.25 -0.68
N PHE A 415 -21.88 -0.06 -0.35
CA PHE A 415 -20.71 -0.04 -1.25
C PHE A 415 -20.30 1.34 -1.81
N TYR A 416 -21.04 2.41 -1.52
CA TYR A 416 -20.71 3.77 -1.98
C TYR A 416 -20.33 4.69 -0.82
N GLY A 417 -21.01 4.59 0.30
CA GLY A 417 -20.78 5.42 1.49
C GLY A 417 -21.81 6.55 1.66
N SER A 418 -21.51 7.47 2.56
CA SER A 418 -22.37 8.60 2.93
C SER A 418 -21.92 9.95 2.35
N HIS A 419 -21.04 9.96 1.35
CA HIS A 419 -20.53 11.18 0.71
C HIS A 419 -20.40 11.00 -0.80
N VAL A 420 -20.24 12.12 -1.50
CA VAL A 420 -20.05 12.13 -2.96
C VAL A 420 -18.71 12.80 -3.28
N SER A 421 -17.78 12.03 -3.83
CA SER A 421 -16.50 12.51 -4.33
C SER A 421 -16.64 13.00 -5.76
N LEU A 422 -16.31 14.27 -6.02
CA LEU A 422 -16.35 14.84 -7.37
C LEU A 422 -15.20 14.30 -8.24
N PHE A 423 -14.00 14.11 -7.68
CA PHE A 423 -12.90 13.51 -8.44
C PHE A 423 -13.23 12.09 -8.88
N THR A 424 -13.92 11.30 -8.06
CA THR A 424 -14.37 9.95 -8.44
C THR A 424 -15.43 9.98 -9.54
N LEU A 425 -16.36 10.93 -9.50
CA LEU A 425 -17.34 11.13 -10.58
C LEU A 425 -16.65 11.53 -11.89
N LEU A 426 -15.72 12.48 -11.87
CA LEU A 426 -14.96 12.93 -13.04
C LEU A 426 -14.10 11.79 -13.62
N MET A 427 -13.42 11.04 -12.74
CA MET A 427 -12.67 9.84 -13.12
C MET A 427 -13.57 8.82 -13.83
N THR A 428 -14.74 8.53 -13.27
CA THR A 428 -15.68 7.56 -13.84
C THR A 428 -16.22 8.03 -15.18
N ALA A 429 -16.64 9.28 -15.28
CA ALA A 429 -17.14 9.87 -16.53
C ALA A 429 -16.07 9.83 -17.64
N THR A 430 -14.83 10.21 -17.32
CA THR A 430 -13.73 10.17 -18.29
C THR A 430 -13.30 8.74 -18.64
N THR A 431 -13.40 7.79 -17.70
CA THR A 431 -13.15 6.36 -17.96
C THR A 431 -14.19 5.80 -18.94
N ILE A 432 -15.47 6.11 -18.74
CA ILE A 432 -16.55 5.70 -19.65
C ILE A 432 -16.35 6.34 -21.03
N LEU A 433 -16.01 7.63 -21.11
CA LEU A 433 -15.74 8.32 -22.37
C LEU A 433 -14.54 7.69 -23.10
N TYR A 434 -13.42 7.46 -22.40
CA TYR A 434 -12.24 6.81 -22.96
C TYR A 434 -12.55 5.38 -23.45
N THR A 435 -13.33 4.63 -22.67
CA THR A 435 -13.82 3.30 -23.05
C THR A 435 -14.68 3.35 -24.29
N HIS A 436 -15.59 4.32 -24.40
CA HIS A 436 -16.45 4.50 -25.57
C HIS A 436 -15.62 4.79 -26.83
N LEU A 437 -14.66 5.70 -26.76
CA LEU A 437 -13.78 6.05 -27.88
C LEU A 437 -12.95 4.84 -28.37
N ASN A 438 -12.55 3.96 -27.46
CA ASN A 438 -11.76 2.77 -27.77
C ASN A 438 -12.61 1.52 -28.09
N SER A 439 -13.85 1.44 -27.64
CA SER A 439 -14.71 0.25 -27.82
C SER A 439 -15.06 -0.03 -29.28
N SER A 440 -15.05 0.98 -30.14
CA SER A 440 -15.24 0.82 -31.59
C SER A 440 -14.15 -0.01 -32.27
N GLN A 441 -13.03 -0.24 -31.59
CA GLN A 441 -11.87 -0.97 -32.09
C GLN A 441 -11.89 -2.48 -31.73
N MET A 442 -12.80 -2.89 -30.82
CA MET A 442 -12.83 -4.26 -30.27
C MET A 442 -13.99 -5.11 -30.84
N GLN A 443 -14.36 -4.96 -32.12
CA GLN A 443 -15.64 -5.46 -32.66
C GLN A 443 -15.61 -6.89 -33.25
N THR A 444 -14.87 -7.87 -32.71
CA THR A 444 -14.88 -9.22 -33.31
C THR A 444 -14.85 -10.36 -32.30
N GLY A 445 -15.93 -11.16 -32.26
CA GLY A 445 -16.02 -12.42 -31.52
C GLY A 445 -17.41 -12.70 -30.90
N ALA A 446 -17.76 -13.98 -30.74
CA ALA A 446 -19.06 -14.42 -30.20
C ALA A 446 -19.36 -13.94 -28.75
N ASN A 447 -18.33 -13.65 -27.97
CA ASN A 447 -18.46 -13.21 -26.57
C ASN A 447 -18.33 -11.68 -26.39
N MET A 448 -18.38 -10.93 -27.49
CA MET A 448 -18.10 -9.48 -27.50
C MET A 448 -19.14 -8.65 -26.76
N GLN A 449 -20.40 -9.04 -26.79
CA GLN A 449 -21.47 -8.31 -26.13
C GLN A 449 -21.30 -8.36 -24.61
N GLN A 450 -20.91 -9.52 -24.08
CA GLN A 450 -20.62 -9.68 -22.65
C GLN A 450 -19.39 -8.85 -22.22
N MET A 451 -18.34 -8.85 -23.05
CA MET A 451 -17.14 -8.05 -22.76
C MET A 451 -17.42 -6.53 -22.83
N LYS A 452 -18.24 -6.07 -23.76
CA LYS A 452 -18.70 -4.67 -23.79
C LYS A 452 -19.46 -4.30 -22.51
N ILE A 453 -20.44 -5.09 -22.11
CA ILE A 453 -21.20 -4.86 -20.89
C ILE A 453 -20.25 -4.76 -19.69
N MET A 454 -19.32 -5.68 -19.56
CA MET A 454 -18.33 -5.69 -18.49
C MET A 454 -17.47 -4.41 -18.48
N MET A 455 -17.02 -3.93 -19.66
CA MET A 455 -16.23 -2.70 -19.80
C MET A 455 -16.96 -1.43 -19.35
N TYR A 456 -18.29 -1.38 -19.46
CA TYR A 456 -19.08 -0.24 -18.99
C TYR A 456 -19.55 -0.38 -17.54
N ILE A 457 -19.75 -1.62 -17.05
CA ILE A 457 -20.11 -1.88 -15.66
C ILE A 457 -18.92 -1.64 -14.71
N MET A 458 -17.71 -2.03 -15.11
CA MET A 458 -16.51 -1.91 -14.25
C MET A 458 -16.27 -0.48 -13.75
N PRO A 459 -16.30 0.60 -14.55
CA PRO A 459 -16.16 1.95 -14.04
C PRO A 459 -17.24 2.34 -13.01
N ILE A 460 -18.46 1.82 -13.16
CA ILE A 460 -19.56 2.07 -12.21
C ILE A 460 -19.32 1.34 -10.89
N VAL A 461 -18.82 0.10 -10.93
CA VAL A 461 -18.41 -0.62 -9.72
C VAL A 461 -17.26 0.10 -9.03
N PHE A 462 -16.27 0.56 -9.79
CA PHE A 462 -15.16 1.33 -9.25
C PHE A 462 -15.60 2.69 -8.68
N LEU A 463 -16.66 3.31 -9.21
CA LEU A 463 -17.24 4.51 -8.61
C LEU A 463 -17.58 4.28 -7.12
N GLY A 464 -18.22 3.16 -6.78
CA GLY A 464 -18.53 2.83 -5.40
C GLY A 464 -17.28 2.60 -4.56
N VAL A 465 -16.38 1.75 -5.03
CA VAL A 465 -15.16 1.40 -4.29
C VAL A 465 -14.24 2.59 -4.08
N LEU A 466 -14.02 3.41 -5.14
CA LEU A 466 -13.06 4.51 -5.10
C LEU A 466 -13.64 5.80 -4.53
N ASN A 467 -14.94 5.87 -4.25
CA ASN A 467 -15.57 7.04 -3.63
C ASN A 467 -14.93 7.42 -2.30
N SER A 468 -14.50 6.44 -1.50
CA SER A 468 -13.85 6.63 -0.21
C SER A 468 -12.32 6.57 -0.27
N TYR A 469 -11.72 6.56 -1.46
CA TYR A 469 -10.28 6.55 -1.64
C TYR A 469 -9.70 7.97 -1.73
N SER A 470 -8.36 8.05 -1.66
CA SER A 470 -7.58 9.29 -1.76
C SER A 470 -7.99 10.13 -2.98
N ALA A 471 -8.32 11.41 -2.75
CA ALA A 471 -8.63 12.39 -3.78
C ALA A 471 -7.47 12.54 -4.79
N GLY A 472 -6.22 12.46 -4.32
CA GLY A 472 -5.03 12.47 -5.17
C GLY A 472 -5.00 11.31 -6.16
N LEU A 473 -5.41 10.10 -5.75
CA LEU A 473 -5.52 8.94 -6.62
C LEU A 473 -6.61 9.14 -7.69
N ASN A 474 -7.80 9.57 -7.28
CA ASN A 474 -8.92 9.80 -8.19
C ASN A 474 -8.62 10.93 -9.19
N TYR A 475 -7.94 12.00 -8.73
CA TYR A 475 -7.45 13.08 -9.57
C TYR A 475 -6.40 12.59 -10.58
N TYR A 476 -5.42 11.79 -10.18
CA TYR A 476 -4.45 11.17 -11.08
C TYR A 476 -5.15 10.34 -12.17
N TYR A 477 -6.15 9.51 -11.81
CA TYR A 477 -6.88 8.70 -12.79
C TYR A 477 -7.72 9.56 -13.73
N PHE A 478 -8.38 10.58 -13.23
CA PHE A 478 -9.08 11.56 -14.04
C PHE A 478 -8.13 12.19 -15.07
N LEU A 479 -7.00 12.75 -14.64
CA LEU A 479 -5.98 13.33 -15.52
C LEU A 479 -5.43 12.32 -16.51
N SER A 480 -5.12 11.11 -16.05
CA SER A 480 -4.61 10.03 -16.89
C SER A 480 -5.57 9.68 -18.03
N ASN A 481 -6.87 9.68 -17.78
CA ASN A 481 -7.90 9.47 -18.80
C ASN A 481 -8.00 10.67 -19.75
N VAL A 482 -8.05 11.89 -19.23
CA VAL A 482 -8.10 13.12 -20.04
C VAL A 482 -6.90 13.20 -21.00
N VAL A 483 -5.68 13.02 -20.48
CA VAL A 483 -4.46 13.03 -21.29
C VAL A 483 -4.49 11.89 -22.32
N SER A 484 -4.97 10.69 -21.96
CA SER A 484 -5.11 9.58 -22.91
C SER A 484 -6.11 9.90 -24.03
N ILE A 485 -7.22 10.55 -23.71
CA ILE A 485 -8.21 11.02 -24.70
C ILE A 485 -7.57 12.05 -25.65
N LEU A 486 -6.84 13.02 -25.10
CA LEU A 486 -6.15 14.04 -25.91
C LEU A 486 -5.10 13.41 -26.83
N ILE A 487 -4.27 12.48 -26.31
CA ILE A 487 -3.30 11.73 -27.12
C ILE A 487 -4.02 10.92 -28.22
N TYR A 488 -5.12 10.24 -27.90
CA TYR A 488 -5.91 9.50 -28.86
C TYR A 488 -6.42 10.40 -29.99
N LEU A 489 -7.01 11.56 -29.66
CA LEU A 489 -7.51 12.52 -30.63
C LEU A 489 -6.38 13.10 -31.47
N ALA A 490 -5.26 13.47 -30.84
CA ALA A 490 -4.08 13.98 -31.54
C ALA A 490 -3.53 12.95 -32.55
N ILE A 491 -3.35 11.71 -32.15
CA ILE A 491 -2.87 10.64 -33.03
C ILE A 491 -3.86 10.42 -34.17
N ARG A 492 -5.16 10.38 -33.88
CA ARG A 492 -6.20 10.14 -34.87
C ARG A 492 -6.28 11.22 -35.95
N TYR A 493 -6.24 12.50 -35.56
CA TYR A 493 -6.46 13.62 -36.48
C TYR A 493 -5.18 14.18 -37.09
N LEU A 494 -4.04 14.09 -36.39
CA LEU A 494 -2.78 14.71 -36.85
C LEU A 494 -1.81 13.72 -37.49
N PHE A 495 -1.81 12.45 -37.03
CA PHE A 495 -0.75 11.50 -37.41
C PHE A 495 -1.24 10.30 -38.23
N ILE A 496 -2.53 9.98 -38.24
CA ILE A 496 -3.07 8.84 -39.00
C ILE A 496 -3.70 9.33 -40.31
N ASP A 497 -3.02 8.99 -41.43
CA ASP A 497 -3.58 9.06 -42.77
C ASP A 497 -4.18 7.69 -43.11
N GLU A 498 -5.53 7.60 -43.09
CA GLU A 498 -6.26 6.33 -43.34
C GLU A 498 -5.98 5.79 -44.74
N ASN A 499 -5.80 6.65 -45.77
CA ASN A 499 -5.50 6.21 -47.12
C ASN A 499 -4.11 5.56 -47.24
N LYS A 500 -3.08 6.21 -46.64
CA LYS A 500 -1.73 5.61 -46.59
C LYS A 500 -1.72 4.31 -45.81
N LEU A 501 -2.52 4.23 -44.74
CA LEU A 501 -2.61 3.02 -43.91
C LEU A 501 -3.26 1.88 -44.70
N ARG A 502 -4.32 2.15 -45.44
CA ARG A 502 -5.03 1.20 -46.31
C ARG A 502 -4.10 0.66 -47.41
N LEU A 503 -3.38 1.53 -48.12
CA LEU A 503 -2.40 1.13 -49.12
C LEU A 503 -1.30 0.21 -48.55
N LYS A 504 -0.80 0.52 -47.33
CA LYS A 504 0.18 -0.34 -46.65
C LYS A 504 -0.39 -1.72 -46.29
N MET A 505 -1.65 -1.79 -45.93
CA MET A 505 -2.33 -3.05 -45.60
C MET A 505 -2.57 -3.89 -46.86
N GLU A 506 -2.99 -3.29 -47.97
CA GLU A 506 -3.15 -3.94 -49.26
C GLU A 506 -1.82 -4.50 -49.80
N ALA A 507 -0.76 -3.70 -49.73
CA ALA A 507 0.60 -4.15 -50.06
C ALA A 507 1.09 -5.29 -49.17
N HIS A 508 0.66 -5.34 -47.90
CA HIS A 508 1.00 -6.45 -46.99
C HIS A 508 0.21 -7.71 -47.34
N LYS A 509 -1.07 -7.57 -47.72
CA LYS A 509 -1.90 -8.71 -48.16
C LYS A 509 -1.35 -9.37 -49.43
N ALA A 510 -0.76 -8.57 -50.33
CA ALA A 510 -0.16 -9.06 -51.59
C ALA A 510 1.15 -9.87 -51.39
N LYS A 511 1.80 -9.78 -50.23
CA LYS A 511 3.05 -10.49 -49.94
C LYS A 511 2.79 -11.93 -49.48
N PRO A 512 3.57 -12.94 -49.95
CA PRO A 512 3.46 -14.30 -49.45
C PRO A 512 3.77 -14.36 -47.95
N GLN A 513 2.83 -14.85 -47.16
CA GLN A 513 2.90 -14.87 -45.69
C GLN A 513 3.76 -16.06 -45.22
N LYS A 514 4.88 -15.79 -44.57
CA LYS A 514 5.66 -16.83 -43.85
C LYS A 514 4.92 -17.18 -42.54
N LYS A 515 4.55 -18.46 -42.39
CA LYS A 515 3.96 -18.95 -41.12
C LYS A 515 5.03 -18.90 -40.02
N SER A 516 4.68 -18.31 -38.87
CA SER A 516 5.59 -18.33 -37.72
C SER A 516 5.73 -19.74 -37.14
N LYS A 517 6.91 -20.10 -36.61
CA LYS A 517 7.18 -21.43 -36.01
C LYS A 517 6.17 -21.79 -34.89
N TRP A 518 5.71 -20.81 -34.14
CA TRP A 518 4.71 -21.02 -33.08
C TRP A 518 3.34 -21.40 -33.65
N MET A 519 2.94 -20.78 -34.75
CA MET A 519 1.67 -21.04 -35.40
C MET A 519 1.67 -22.38 -36.16
N GLN A 520 2.81 -22.78 -36.74
CA GLN A 520 2.97 -24.13 -37.30
C GLN A 520 2.76 -25.17 -36.20
N ARG A 521 3.35 -24.99 -35.02
CA ARG A 521 3.16 -25.90 -33.89
C ARG A 521 1.69 -25.93 -33.40
N LEU A 522 0.98 -24.80 -33.46
CA LEU A 522 -0.43 -24.75 -33.05
C LEU A 522 -1.34 -25.46 -34.06
N GLU A 523 -1.10 -25.26 -35.36
CA GLU A 523 -1.80 -25.99 -36.44
C GLU A 523 -1.51 -27.51 -36.39
N ASP A 524 -0.28 -27.90 -36.13
CA ASP A 524 0.11 -29.30 -35.99
C ASP A 524 -0.56 -29.94 -34.75
N ALA A 525 -0.61 -29.22 -33.64
CA ALA A 525 -1.32 -29.68 -32.44
C ALA A 525 -2.84 -29.80 -32.66
N GLN A 526 -3.45 -28.87 -33.41
CA GLN A 526 -4.86 -28.96 -33.79
C GLN A 526 -5.14 -30.11 -34.74
N ARG A 527 -4.29 -30.32 -35.75
CA ARG A 527 -4.40 -31.47 -36.67
C ARG A 527 -4.28 -32.80 -35.94
N MET A 528 -3.36 -32.92 -35.01
CA MET A 528 -3.23 -34.12 -34.18
C MET A 528 -4.48 -34.37 -33.33
N ARG A 529 -5.08 -33.33 -32.80
CA ARG A 529 -6.32 -33.43 -32.01
C ARG A 529 -7.52 -33.84 -32.87
N GLU A 530 -7.65 -33.28 -34.09
CA GLU A 530 -8.68 -33.68 -35.05
C GLU A 530 -8.52 -35.14 -35.53
N GLN A 531 -7.28 -35.58 -35.73
CA GLN A 531 -6.99 -36.99 -36.09
C GLN A 531 -7.33 -37.93 -34.93
N GLN A 532 -7.05 -37.55 -33.67
CA GLN A 532 -7.43 -38.33 -32.49
C GLN A 532 -8.95 -38.47 -32.35
N VAL A 533 -9.68 -37.38 -32.56
CA VAL A 533 -11.15 -37.38 -32.51
C VAL A 533 -11.74 -38.22 -33.62
N LYS A 534 -11.19 -38.17 -34.87
CA LYS A 534 -11.61 -39.03 -35.98
C LYS A 534 -11.30 -40.49 -35.74
N GLN A 535 -10.19 -40.83 -35.10
CA GLN A 535 -9.85 -42.19 -34.73
C GLN A 535 -10.74 -42.77 -33.62
N GLN A 536 -11.17 -41.92 -32.68
CA GLN A 536 -12.11 -42.34 -31.63
C GLN A 536 -13.55 -42.49 -32.14
N SER A 537 -13.92 -41.79 -33.20
CA SER A 537 -15.26 -41.88 -33.82
C SER A 537 -15.38 -42.92 -34.92
N ALA A 538 -14.31 -43.64 -35.29
CA ALA A 538 -14.39 -44.72 -36.22
C ALA A 538 -15.11 -45.94 -35.59
N PRO A 539 -16.15 -46.54 -36.26
CA PRO A 539 -16.90 -47.66 -35.70
C PRO A 539 -15.99 -48.87 -35.53
N LYS A 540 -15.86 -49.39 -34.31
CA LYS A 540 -15.21 -50.66 -34.04
C LYS A 540 -15.95 -51.75 -34.77
N ASN A 541 -15.39 -52.25 -35.88
CA ASN A 541 -15.88 -53.38 -36.65
C ASN A 541 -15.90 -54.63 -35.77
N ARG A 542 -17.09 -55.07 -35.35
CA ARG A 542 -17.31 -56.35 -34.69
C ARG A 542 -17.01 -57.45 -35.67
N GLN A 543 -15.78 -57.99 -35.70
CA GLN A 543 -15.51 -59.24 -36.30
C GLN A 543 -16.14 -60.36 -35.46
N GLY A 544 -17.06 -61.05 -36.14
CA GLY A 544 -17.87 -62.09 -35.55
C GLY A 544 -17.08 -63.29 -35.07
N ARG A 545 -17.50 -63.78 -33.95
CA ARG A 545 -17.24 -65.12 -33.44
C ARG A 545 -17.92 -66.11 -34.38
N ARG A 546 -17.17 -66.88 -35.17
CA ARG A 546 -17.63 -68.20 -35.74
C ARG A 546 -17.08 -69.31 -34.85
N LYS A 547 -18.03 -70.07 -34.32
CA LYS A 547 -17.82 -71.38 -33.67
C LYS A 547 -17.26 -72.41 -34.67
N ASN A 548 -16.35 -73.18 -34.20
CA ASN A 548 -16.50 -74.66 -34.21
C ASN A 548 -15.77 -75.17 -32.98
#